data_8878847eb1a64196f5c5baba3756a884
#
_entry.id   8878847eb1a64196f5c5baba3756a884
#
_cell.length_a   1.000
_cell.length_b   1.000
_cell.length_c   1.000
_cell.angle_alpha   90.00
_cell.angle_beta   90.00
_cell.angle_gamma   90.00
#
_symmetry.space_group_name_H-M   'P 1'
#
loop_
_entity.id
_entity.type
_entity.pdbx_description
1 polymer ?
#
loop_
_entity_poly.entity_id
_entity_poly.type
_entity_poly.pdbx_seq_one_letter_code
_entity_poly.pdbx_strand_id
1 'polypeptide(L)'
;TGVADPLPIILTFLGTELRDLTHLDSIVTVVDTETFTPEHFESEAALKQIAYADMTLLNKTDLASPEKVKELEAYINTVKVGARILHTQHGKAPLPLILDAQLTQPEAYREFLDEEATAGEEHDEHKHDEHHHHEHDRHEHHHHEHHHHHSHHLENDGFVSVSFESDRPMDVKKFESFLQEQLPKDVFRAKGILWFSDSDLRNIFQLSGPRFDLQAEEWRTPPKNQVVFIGRNLNADEIRQN
;
A
#
# COMPACT_ATOMS: atom_id res chain seq x y z
N THR A 1 3.12 3.10 1.02
CA THR A 1 1.96 2.26 0.72
C THR A 1 0.86 3.12 0.12
N GLY A 2 0.39 2.82 -1.09
CA GLY A 2 -0.54 3.70 -1.81
C GLY A 2 -2.00 3.63 -1.32
N VAL A 3 -2.40 2.56 -0.65
CA VAL A 3 -3.80 2.29 -0.26
C VAL A 3 -3.92 1.68 1.13
N ALA A 4 -2.90 1.77 1.97
CA ALA A 4 -2.90 1.21 3.32
C ALA A 4 -3.05 2.31 4.37
N ASP A 5 -3.74 1.97 5.46
CA ASP A 5 -3.73 2.74 6.69
C ASP A 5 -2.28 2.82 7.22
N PRO A 6 -1.73 3.99 7.48
CA PRO A 6 -0.38 4.12 8.00
C PRO A 6 -0.25 3.73 9.49
N LEU A 7 -1.34 3.75 10.25
CA LEU A 7 -1.30 3.54 11.69
C LEU A 7 -0.65 2.22 12.11
N PRO A 8 -0.99 1.03 11.54
CA PRO A 8 -0.34 -0.21 11.90
C PRO A 8 1.17 -0.21 11.63
N ILE A 9 1.61 0.50 10.57
CA ILE A 9 3.03 0.64 10.25
C ILE A 9 3.73 1.51 11.28
N ILE A 10 3.11 2.63 11.66
CA ILE A 10 3.61 3.54 12.70
C ILE A 10 3.77 2.78 14.02
N LEU A 11 2.75 2.03 14.45
CA LEU A 11 2.76 1.25 15.68
C LEU A 11 3.84 0.16 15.66
N THR A 12 4.08 -0.48 14.51
CA THR A 12 5.17 -1.45 14.35
C THR A 12 6.54 -0.83 14.66
N PHE A 13 6.81 0.41 14.20
CA PHE A 13 8.07 1.10 14.50
C PHE A 13 8.17 1.62 15.94
N LEU A 14 7.04 1.97 16.55
CA LEU A 14 6.99 2.46 17.93
C LEU A 14 6.85 1.32 18.95
N GLY A 15 6.52 0.11 18.49
CA GLY A 15 6.38 -1.09 19.32
C GLY A 15 7.70 -1.60 19.89
N THR A 16 7.62 -2.63 20.75
CA THR A 16 8.74 -3.06 21.60
C THR A 16 9.95 -3.61 20.85
N GLU A 17 9.73 -4.32 19.72
CA GLU A 17 10.82 -5.01 19.02
C GLU A 17 11.69 -4.08 18.18
N LEU A 18 11.09 -3.08 17.52
CA LEU A 18 11.81 -2.17 16.62
C LEU A 18 12.19 -0.85 17.29
N ARG A 19 11.55 -0.49 18.39
CA ARG A 19 11.75 0.79 19.08
C ARG A 19 13.21 1.08 19.43
N ASP A 20 13.96 0.07 19.85
CA ASP A 20 15.36 0.23 20.24
C ASP A 20 16.33 0.18 19.03
N LEU A 21 15.83 -0.24 17.87
CA LEU A 21 16.62 -0.38 16.64
C LEU A 21 16.35 0.73 15.61
N THR A 22 15.24 1.44 15.76
CA THR A 22 14.79 2.44 14.78
C THR A 22 14.32 3.71 15.48
N HIS A 23 14.41 4.83 14.78
CA HIS A 23 13.82 6.09 15.20
C HIS A 23 12.84 6.57 14.12
N LEU A 24 11.57 6.72 14.49
CA LEU A 24 10.58 7.27 13.61
C LEU A 24 10.71 8.81 13.60
N ASP A 25 11.32 9.33 12.56
CA ASP A 25 11.64 10.75 12.42
C ASP A 25 10.44 11.57 11.95
N SER A 26 9.80 11.14 10.87
CA SER A 26 8.64 11.83 10.31
C SER A 26 7.80 10.89 9.44
N ILE A 27 6.52 11.22 9.33
CA ILE A 27 5.55 10.59 8.44
C ILE A 27 5.31 11.53 7.27
N VAL A 28 5.76 11.13 6.08
CA VAL A 28 5.65 11.95 4.88
C VAL A 28 4.64 11.33 3.93
N THR A 29 3.56 12.07 3.66
CA THR A 29 2.56 11.67 2.67
C THR A 29 2.81 12.38 1.34
N VAL A 30 2.85 11.61 0.25
CA VAL A 30 3.04 12.16 -1.10
C VAL A 30 1.72 12.06 -1.86
N VAL A 31 1.22 13.20 -2.30
CA VAL A 31 -0.02 13.32 -3.09
C VAL A 31 0.35 13.64 -4.54
N ASP A 32 -0.17 12.85 -5.48
CA ASP A 32 -0.09 13.16 -6.91
C ASP A 32 -1.13 14.23 -7.24
N THR A 33 -0.69 15.47 -7.37
CA THR A 33 -1.56 16.64 -7.54
C THR A 33 -2.37 16.56 -8.84
N GLU A 34 -1.85 15.93 -9.87
CA GLU A 34 -2.55 15.79 -11.16
C GLU A 34 -3.72 14.81 -11.09
N THR A 35 -3.49 13.64 -10.47
CA THR A 35 -4.44 12.52 -10.52
C THR A 35 -5.33 12.42 -9.29
N PHE A 36 -5.02 13.12 -8.21
CA PHE A 36 -5.82 13.07 -7.00
C PHE A 36 -7.19 13.75 -7.24
N THR A 37 -8.26 13.00 -7.00
CA THR A 37 -9.64 13.43 -7.26
C THR A 37 -10.49 13.34 -5.99
N PRO A 38 -11.70 13.93 -5.96
CA PRO A 38 -12.62 13.83 -4.83
C PRO A 38 -12.93 12.39 -4.41
N GLU A 39 -12.94 11.42 -5.35
CA GLU A 39 -13.18 10.01 -5.06
C GLU A 39 -12.07 9.40 -4.20
N HIS A 40 -10.84 9.90 -4.28
CA HIS A 40 -9.77 9.49 -3.37
C HIS A 40 -10.04 9.94 -1.93
N PHE A 41 -10.77 11.04 -1.74
CA PHE A 41 -11.14 11.55 -0.42
C PHE A 41 -12.22 10.71 0.26
N GLU A 42 -12.95 9.88 -0.48
CA GLU A 42 -13.90 8.93 0.11
C GLU A 42 -13.21 7.67 0.68
N SER A 43 -11.90 7.51 0.42
CA SER A 43 -11.11 6.43 1.00
C SER A 43 -10.68 6.77 2.42
N GLU A 44 -11.07 5.94 3.38
CA GLU A 44 -10.64 6.05 4.77
C GLU A 44 -9.12 6.00 4.89
N ALA A 45 -8.46 5.12 4.12
CA ALA A 45 -7.00 5.02 4.09
C ALA A 45 -6.35 6.30 3.59
N ALA A 46 -6.88 6.94 2.54
CA ALA A 46 -6.35 8.19 2.02
C ALA A 46 -6.50 9.34 3.04
N LEU A 47 -7.65 9.42 3.72
CA LEU A 47 -7.87 10.37 4.81
C LEU A 47 -6.88 10.17 5.95
N LYS A 48 -6.68 8.92 6.39
CA LYS A 48 -5.72 8.57 7.44
C LYS A 48 -4.28 8.88 7.03
N GLN A 49 -3.91 8.65 5.78
CA GLN A 49 -2.58 9.01 5.26
C GLN A 49 -2.32 10.52 5.34
N ILE A 50 -3.33 11.36 5.12
CA ILE A 50 -3.21 12.80 5.29
C ILE A 50 -3.25 13.20 6.78
N ALA A 51 -4.15 12.62 7.55
CA ALA A 51 -4.31 12.95 8.97
C ALA A 51 -3.06 12.64 9.81
N TYR A 52 -2.41 11.50 9.54
CA TYR A 52 -1.19 11.09 10.26
C TYR A 52 0.08 11.74 9.70
N ALA A 53 0.05 12.33 8.50
CA ALA A 53 1.24 12.96 7.90
C ALA A 53 1.79 14.10 8.76
N ASP A 54 3.07 14.07 9.09
CA ASP A 54 3.78 15.21 9.66
C ASP A 54 4.10 16.25 8.58
N MET A 55 4.24 15.78 7.32
CA MET A 55 4.41 16.61 6.14
C MET A 55 3.69 15.99 4.94
N THR A 56 3.02 16.81 4.16
CA THR A 56 2.38 16.43 2.89
C THR A 56 3.12 17.06 1.72
N LEU A 57 3.62 16.23 0.81
CA LEU A 57 4.23 16.67 -0.44
C LEU A 57 3.17 16.64 -1.54
N LEU A 58 2.74 17.81 -2.02
CA LEU A 58 1.97 17.93 -3.25
C LEU A 58 2.94 17.80 -4.42
N ASN A 59 3.07 16.62 -4.97
CA ASN A 59 4.00 16.35 -6.06
C ASN A 59 3.33 16.47 -7.42
N LYS A 60 4.13 16.70 -8.47
CA LYS A 60 3.68 16.91 -9.84
C LYS A 60 2.82 18.18 -10.00
N THR A 61 3.15 19.22 -9.24
CA THR A 61 2.44 20.51 -9.33
C THR A 61 2.62 21.19 -10.69
N ASP A 62 3.62 20.80 -11.45
CA ASP A 62 3.85 21.19 -12.84
C ASP A 62 2.81 20.66 -13.84
N LEU A 63 2.07 19.60 -13.45
CA LEU A 63 1.05 18.93 -14.29
C LEU A 63 -0.39 19.28 -13.86
N ALA A 64 -0.55 20.05 -12.80
CA ALA A 64 -1.86 20.47 -12.28
C ALA A 64 -2.08 21.99 -12.47
N SER A 65 -3.33 22.41 -12.59
CA SER A 65 -3.63 23.84 -12.61
C SER A 65 -3.42 24.48 -11.23
N PRO A 66 -3.10 25.76 -11.17
CA PRO A 66 -2.96 26.48 -9.90
C PRO A 66 -4.23 26.43 -9.03
N GLU A 67 -5.40 26.37 -9.66
CA GLU A 67 -6.69 26.27 -9.00
C GLU A 67 -6.81 24.92 -8.29
N LYS A 68 -6.46 23.82 -9.00
CA LYS A 68 -6.46 22.47 -8.43
C LYS A 68 -5.50 22.32 -7.26
N VAL A 69 -4.31 22.93 -7.36
CA VAL A 69 -3.33 22.94 -6.26
C VAL A 69 -3.95 23.59 -5.01
N LYS A 70 -4.58 24.78 -5.16
CA LYS A 70 -5.22 25.48 -4.05
C LYS A 70 -6.41 24.72 -3.46
N GLU A 71 -7.19 24.06 -4.31
CA GLU A 71 -8.31 23.24 -3.86
C GLU A 71 -7.81 22.08 -2.99
N LEU A 72 -6.75 21.38 -3.42
CA LEU A 72 -6.14 20.31 -2.64
C LEU A 72 -5.53 20.79 -1.32
N GLU A 73 -4.85 21.94 -1.33
CA GLU A 73 -4.34 22.56 -0.09
C GLU A 73 -5.46 22.87 0.89
N ALA A 74 -6.54 23.48 0.40
CA ALA A 74 -7.70 23.80 1.22
C ALA A 74 -8.31 22.53 1.81
N TYR A 75 -8.46 21.50 1.00
CA TYR A 75 -9.00 20.23 1.46
C TYR A 75 -8.10 19.55 2.51
N ILE A 76 -6.80 19.45 2.25
CA ILE A 76 -5.84 18.88 3.21
C ILE A 76 -5.93 19.61 4.55
N ASN A 77 -6.08 20.94 4.55
CA ASN A 77 -6.25 21.72 5.76
C ASN A 77 -7.60 21.47 6.46
N THR A 78 -8.63 20.97 5.77
CA THR A 78 -9.86 20.51 6.44
C THR A 78 -9.66 19.19 7.18
N VAL A 79 -8.83 18.29 6.64
CA VAL A 79 -8.50 17.00 7.26
C VAL A 79 -7.50 17.16 8.41
N LYS A 80 -6.48 17.98 8.21
CA LYS A 80 -5.45 18.29 9.20
C LYS A 80 -5.21 19.78 9.27
N VAL A 81 -5.77 20.43 10.29
CA VAL A 81 -5.59 21.87 10.52
C VAL A 81 -4.12 22.19 10.72
N GLY A 82 -3.61 23.14 9.95
CA GLY A 82 -2.20 23.54 10.00
C GLY A 82 -1.26 22.51 9.40
N ALA A 83 -1.73 21.71 8.44
CA ALA A 83 -0.90 20.77 7.71
C ALA A 83 0.33 21.44 7.11
N ARG A 84 1.50 20.80 7.26
CA ARG A 84 2.73 21.24 6.59
C ARG A 84 2.72 20.72 5.17
N ILE A 85 2.48 21.61 4.21
CA ILE A 85 2.38 21.27 2.78
C ILE A 85 3.59 21.83 2.05
N LEU A 86 4.23 20.99 1.24
CA LEU A 86 5.33 21.38 0.37
C LEU A 86 4.99 21.02 -1.07
N HIS A 87 5.10 22.00 -1.98
CA HIS A 87 4.95 21.78 -3.41
C HIS A 87 6.24 21.21 -3.99
N THR A 88 6.12 20.13 -4.75
CA THR A 88 7.26 19.47 -5.37
C THR A 88 6.98 19.09 -6.82
N GLN A 89 8.05 18.93 -7.57
CA GLN A 89 8.06 18.44 -8.94
C GLN A 89 9.11 17.35 -9.04
N HIS A 90 8.77 16.23 -9.69
CA HIS A 90 9.67 15.07 -9.83
C HIS A 90 10.21 14.55 -8.48
N GLY A 91 9.44 14.68 -7.39
CA GLY A 91 9.85 14.29 -6.04
C GLY A 91 11.02 15.12 -5.46
N LYS A 92 11.36 16.24 -6.07
CA LYS A 92 12.45 17.11 -5.58
C LYS A 92 11.96 17.90 -4.38
N ALA A 93 12.31 17.45 -3.19
CA ALA A 93 12.07 18.15 -1.94
C ALA A 93 13.40 18.45 -1.24
N PRO A 94 13.53 19.55 -0.51
CA PRO A 94 14.70 19.84 0.30
C PRO A 94 14.84 18.79 1.41
N LEU A 95 15.86 17.93 1.34
CA LEU A 95 16.06 16.85 2.30
C LEU A 95 16.10 17.30 3.77
N PRO A 96 16.69 18.47 4.13
CA PRO A 96 16.68 18.95 5.50
C PRO A 96 15.29 19.23 6.09
N LEU A 97 14.26 19.35 5.23
CA LEU A 97 12.87 19.52 5.67
C LEU A 97 12.16 18.18 5.93
N ILE A 98 12.76 17.09 5.47
CA ILE A 98 12.16 15.75 5.50
C ILE A 98 12.95 14.80 6.39
N LEU A 99 14.29 14.89 6.37
CA LEU A 99 15.18 14.01 7.11
C LEU A 99 15.73 14.71 8.36
N ASP A 100 15.83 13.94 9.44
CA ASP A 100 16.28 14.40 10.76
C ASP A 100 15.46 15.59 11.28
N ALA A 101 14.19 15.58 10.92
CA ALA A 101 13.25 16.65 11.22
C ALA A 101 12.59 16.48 12.61
N GLN A 102 12.65 15.28 13.19
CA GLN A 102 12.07 14.89 14.49
C GLN A 102 10.63 15.40 14.67
N LEU A 103 9.83 15.21 13.64
CA LEU A 103 8.45 15.74 13.59
C LEU A 103 7.46 14.82 14.28
N THR A 104 7.70 13.51 14.25
CA THR A 104 6.81 12.54 14.86
C THR A 104 7.02 12.54 16.37
N GLN A 105 5.90 12.67 17.09
CA GLN A 105 5.86 12.60 18.55
C GLN A 105 5.32 11.24 18.96
N PRO A 106 6.17 10.30 19.42
CA PRO A 106 5.73 8.93 19.79
C PRO A 106 4.61 8.92 20.86
N GLU A 107 4.61 9.94 21.73
CA GLU A 107 3.62 10.09 22.79
C GLU A 107 2.19 10.24 22.26
N ALA A 108 2.02 10.79 21.06
CA ALA A 108 0.71 10.93 20.41
C ALA A 108 0.08 9.57 20.04
N TYR A 109 0.87 8.51 19.99
CA TYR A 109 0.43 7.16 19.64
C TYR A 109 0.36 6.21 20.84
N ARG A 110 0.60 6.70 22.07
CA ARG A 110 0.65 5.87 23.29
C ARG A 110 -0.64 5.11 23.55
N GLU A 111 -1.79 5.77 23.40
CA GLU A 111 -3.11 5.12 23.62
C GLU A 111 -3.30 3.94 22.67
N PHE A 112 -2.93 4.06 21.41
CA PHE A 112 -3.02 2.97 20.44
C PHE A 112 -2.07 1.82 20.75
N LEU A 113 -0.86 2.11 21.27
CA LEU A 113 0.09 1.07 21.70
C LEU A 113 -0.43 0.31 22.92
N ASP A 114 -1.07 1.00 23.85
CA ASP A 114 -1.65 0.39 25.05
C ASP A 114 -2.87 -0.49 24.68
N GLU A 115 -3.67 -0.08 23.69
CA GLU A 115 -4.79 -0.89 23.16
C GLU A 115 -4.29 -2.16 22.46
N GLU A 116 -3.23 -2.08 21.64
CA GLU A 116 -2.63 -3.28 21.02
C GLU A 116 -2.04 -4.24 22.06
N ALA A 117 -1.41 -3.72 23.12
CA ALA A 117 -0.85 -4.53 24.20
C ALA A 117 -1.94 -5.29 24.96
N THR A 118 -3.07 -4.63 25.27
CA THR A 118 -4.20 -5.26 25.97
C THR A 118 -4.96 -6.27 25.11
N ALA A 119 -5.10 -6.02 23.81
CA ALA A 119 -5.73 -6.95 22.89
C ALA A 119 -4.92 -8.24 22.71
N GLY A 120 -3.60 -8.19 22.88
CA GLY A 120 -2.71 -9.36 22.85
C GLY A 120 -2.82 -10.26 24.07
N GLU A 121 -3.15 -9.71 25.25
CA GLU A 121 -3.26 -10.47 26.49
C GLU A 121 -4.57 -11.25 26.65
N GLU A 122 -5.66 -10.81 25.99
CA GLU A 122 -6.96 -11.50 26.07
C GLU A 122 -7.01 -12.85 25.33
N HIS A 123 -6.02 -13.18 24.49
CA HIS A 123 -5.99 -14.43 23.74
C HIS A 123 -5.25 -15.58 24.45
N ASP A 124 -4.54 -15.36 25.57
CA ASP A 124 -3.76 -16.39 26.26
C ASP A 124 -4.45 -17.00 27.50
N GLU A 125 -5.64 -16.54 27.91
CA GLU A 125 -6.41 -17.13 29.01
C GLU A 125 -7.45 -18.15 28.53
N HIS A 126 -7.06 -19.26 27.91
CA HIS A 126 -7.86 -20.47 27.88
C HIS A 126 -7.27 -21.58 28.76
N LYS A 127 -7.70 -21.55 30.02
CA LYS A 127 -7.96 -22.63 30.98
C LYS A 127 -7.35 -23.98 30.63
N HIS A 128 -6.32 -24.36 31.39
CA HIS A 128 -6.01 -25.73 31.71
C HIS A 128 -7.06 -26.29 32.68
N ASP A 129 -7.98 -27.09 32.17
CA ASP A 129 -8.71 -28.08 32.97
C ASP A 129 -7.98 -29.42 32.83
N GLU A 130 -7.55 -29.93 33.98
CA GLU A 130 -6.93 -31.23 34.12
C GLU A 130 -7.94 -32.33 33.81
N HIS A 131 -7.62 -33.24 32.88
CA HIS A 131 -8.07 -34.64 32.94
C HIS A 131 -7.08 -35.61 32.28
N HIS A 132 -6.73 -36.61 33.06
CA HIS A 132 -6.00 -37.86 32.94
C HIS A 132 -5.91 -38.57 31.59
N HIS A 133 -4.66 -39.07 31.34
CA HIS A 133 -4.22 -40.33 30.74
C HIS A 133 -4.97 -40.94 29.54
N HIS A 134 -4.26 -41.01 28.40
CA HIS A 134 -3.89 -42.31 27.78
C HIS A 134 -2.86 -42.10 26.66
N GLU A 135 -1.83 -42.93 26.66
CA GLU A 135 -0.79 -43.07 25.65
C GLU A 135 -1.37 -43.40 24.29
N HIS A 136 -0.91 -42.75 23.24
CA HIS A 136 -0.61 -43.33 21.92
C HIS A 136 0.18 -42.35 21.06
N ASP A 137 1.39 -42.85 20.66
CA ASP A 137 2.27 -42.26 19.66
C ASP A 137 1.57 -41.96 18.35
N ARG A 138 1.69 -40.72 17.88
CA ARG A 138 1.78 -40.35 16.46
C ARG A 138 2.30 -38.92 16.34
N HIS A 139 3.51 -38.77 15.76
CA HIS A 139 4.05 -37.49 15.32
C HIS A 139 3.18 -36.90 14.20
N GLU A 140 2.44 -35.89 14.48
CA GLU A 140 1.86 -35.01 13.44
C GLU A 140 2.54 -33.64 13.53
N HIS A 141 3.11 -33.25 12.39
CA HIS A 141 3.72 -31.96 12.19
C HIS A 141 2.63 -30.87 12.27
N HIS A 142 2.63 -30.11 13.35
CA HIS A 142 1.83 -28.90 13.43
C HIS A 142 2.46 -27.85 12.53
N HIS A 143 1.84 -27.59 11.38
CA HIS A 143 2.04 -26.37 10.62
C HIS A 143 1.54 -25.22 11.50
N HIS A 144 2.44 -24.37 11.96
CA HIS A 144 2.08 -23.08 12.51
C HIS A 144 1.53 -22.25 11.35
N GLU A 145 0.21 -22.13 11.27
CA GLU A 145 -0.43 -21.12 10.44
C GLU A 145 -0.08 -19.76 11.04
N HIS A 146 0.81 -19.05 10.36
CA HIS A 146 1.01 -17.65 10.63
C HIS A 146 -0.28 -16.92 10.27
N HIS A 147 -1.06 -16.56 11.27
CA HIS A 147 -2.17 -15.62 11.10
C HIS A 147 -1.57 -14.28 10.67
N HIS A 148 -1.55 -14.05 9.37
CA HIS A 148 -1.33 -12.72 8.86
C HIS A 148 -2.51 -11.86 9.29
N HIS A 149 -2.28 -10.89 10.16
CA HIS A 149 -3.22 -9.82 10.44
C HIS A 149 -3.43 -9.05 9.13
N HIS A 150 -4.42 -9.49 8.36
CA HIS A 150 -4.90 -8.71 7.22
C HIS A 150 -5.53 -7.44 7.79
N SER A 151 -4.95 -6.30 7.45
CA SER A 151 -5.57 -5.02 7.74
C SER A 151 -6.91 -4.98 7.00
N HIS A 152 -8.02 -5.07 7.73
CA HIS A 152 -9.39 -5.02 7.19
C HIS A 152 -9.73 -3.69 6.48
N HIS A 153 -8.84 -2.71 6.53
CA HIS A 153 -9.06 -1.38 5.94
C HIS A 153 -9.21 -1.41 4.42
N LEU A 154 -8.49 -2.30 3.71
CA LEU A 154 -8.65 -2.45 2.27
C LEU A 154 -10.03 -3.00 1.91
N GLU A 155 -10.57 -3.90 2.74
CA GLU A 155 -11.90 -4.48 2.54
C GLU A 155 -13.00 -3.46 2.86
N ASN A 156 -12.82 -2.63 3.90
CA ASN A 156 -13.79 -1.59 4.28
C ASN A 156 -13.94 -0.53 3.19
N ASP A 157 -12.85 -0.16 2.51
CA ASP A 157 -12.87 0.78 1.40
C ASP A 157 -13.27 0.14 0.06
N GLY A 158 -13.60 -1.16 0.05
CA GLY A 158 -13.92 -1.93 -1.16
C GLY A 158 -12.70 -2.20 -2.07
N PHE A 159 -11.49 -2.04 -1.55
CA PHE A 159 -10.28 -2.37 -2.31
C PHE A 159 -10.09 -3.88 -2.42
N VAL A 160 -9.83 -4.33 -3.62
CA VAL A 160 -9.59 -5.73 -3.96
C VAL A 160 -8.27 -5.85 -4.71
N SER A 161 -7.54 -6.92 -4.45
CA SER A 161 -6.38 -7.29 -5.24
C SER A 161 -6.71 -8.48 -6.14
N VAL A 162 -6.35 -8.38 -7.42
CA VAL A 162 -6.51 -9.47 -8.40
C VAL A 162 -5.14 -9.84 -8.92
N SER A 163 -4.75 -11.10 -8.71
CA SER A 163 -3.50 -11.66 -9.23
C SER A 163 -3.74 -12.39 -10.54
N PHE A 164 -2.83 -12.20 -11.47
CA PHE A 164 -2.74 -12.92 -12.72
C PHE A 164 -1.36 -13.58 -12.83
N GLU A 165 -1.32 -14.87 -13.22
CA GLU A 165 -0.10 -15.61 -13.51
C GLU A 165 -0.25 -16.40 -14.80
N SER A 166 0.82 -16.48 -15.60
CA SER A 166 0.85 -17.28 -16.83
C SER A 166 2.28 -17.70 -17.19
N ASP A 167 2.43 -18.96 -17.58
CA ASP A 167 3.69 -19.53 -18.10
C ASP A 167 3.80 -19.41 -19.63
N ARG A 168 2.98 -18.58 -20.26
CA ARG A 168 2.99 -18.33 -21.71
C ARG A 168 3.29 -16.88 -21.99
N PRO A 169 4.11 -16.59 -23.03
CA PRO A 169 4.39 -15.21 -23.40
C PRO A 169 3.11 -14.50 -23.85
N MET A 170 3.00 -13.22 -23.57
CA MET A 170 1.91 -12.34 -23.95
C MET A 170 2.26 -11.61 -25.24
N ASP A 171 1.24 -11.28 -26.03
CA ASP A 171 1.37 -10.38 -27.18
C ASP A 171 1.35 -8.93 -26.68
N VAL A 172 2.40 -8.16 -27.01
CA VAL A 172 2.56 -6.78 -26.53
C VAL A 172 1.41 -5.89 -26.99
N LYS A 173 0.92 -6.05 -28.23
CA LYS A 173 -0.16 -5.22 -28.77
C LYS A 173 -1.50 -5.52 -28.10
N LYS A 174 -1.75 -6.78 -27.76
CA LYS A 174 -2.93 -7.16 -26.99
C LYS A 174 -2.87 -6.58 -25.58
N PHE A 175 -1.72 -6.62 -24.96
CA PHE A 175 -1.52 -6.02 -23.63
C PHE A 175 -1.69 -4.49 -23.66
N GLU A 176 -1.17 -3.81 -24.69
CA GLU A 176 -1.38 -2.38 -24.86
C GLU A 176 -2.88 -2.04 -25.07
N SER A 177 -3.58 -2.81 -25.93
CA SER A 177 -5.03 -2.63 -26.14
C SER A 177 -5.82 -2.89 -24.85
N PHE A 178 -5.43 -3.91 -24.07
CA PHE A 178 -6.01 -4.16 -22.74
C PHE A 178 -5.84 -2.96 -21.80
N LEU A 179 -4.64 -2.38 -21.71
CA LEU A 179 -4.40 -1.22 -20.86
C LEU A 179 -5.21 0.02 -21.28
N GLN A 180 -5.39 0.23 -22.58
CA GLN A 180 -6.03 1.44 -23.11
C GLN A 180 -7.56 1.34 -23.17
N GLU A 181 -8.11 0.15 -23.44
CA GLU A 181 -9.50 0.00 -23.80
C GLU A 181 -10.31 -0.86 -22.82
N GLN A 182 -9.65 -1.79 -22.11
CA GLN A 182 -10.32 -2.85 -21.36
C GLN A 182 -10.00 -2.81 -19.85
N LEU A 183 -8.92 -2.13 -19.45
CA LEU A 183 -8.57 -2.03 -18.03
C LEU A 183 -9.68 -1.26 -17.28
N PRO A 184 -10.27 -1.86 -16.23
CA PRO A 184 -11.29 -1.16 -15.45
C PRO A 184 -10.75 0.15 -14.88
N LYS A 185 -11.55 1.22 -14.96
CA LYS A 185 -11.17 2.56 -14.44
C LYS A 185 -10.94 2.56 -12.94
N ASP A 186 -11.49 1.57 -12.25
CA ASP A 186 -11.35 1.37 -10.81
C ASP A 186 -10.06 0.66 -10.42
N VAL A 187 -9.17 0.33 -11.39
CA VAL A 187 -7.80 -0.12 -11.11
C VAL A 187 -6.93 1.10 -10.83
N PHE A 188 -6.51 1.28 -9.59
CA PHE A 188 -5.66 2.40 -9.18
C PHE A 188 -4.16 2.09 -9.27
N ARG A 189 -3.82 0.81 -9.15
CA ARG A 189 -2.42 0.38 -9.15
C ARG A 189 -2.29 -1.02 -9.73
N ALA A 190 -1.23 -1.24 -10.49
CA ALA A 190 -0.77 -2.58 -10.81
C ALA A 190 0.76 -2.66 -10.74
N LYS A 191 1.25 -3.84 -10.42
CA LYS A 191 2.68 -4.12 -10.45
C LYS A 191 2.91 -5.58 -10.84
N GLY A 192 3.93 -5.82 -11.65
CA GLY A 192 4.23 -7.18 -12.04
C GLY A 192 5.45 -7.33 -12.94
N ILE A 193 5.64 -8.56 -13.36
CA ILE A 193 6.64 -8.95 -14.34
C ILE A 193 5.91 -9.50 -15.55
N LEU A 194 6.24 -9.01 -16.73
CA LEU A 194 5.64 -9.42 -17.98
C LEU A 194 6.68 -10.07 -18.88
N TRP A 195 6.25 -11.14 -19.53
CA TRP A 195 6.97 -11.84 -20.58
C TRP A 195 6.26 -11.64 -21.91
N PHE A 196 6.85 -10.89 -22.82
CA PHE A 196 6.31 -10.69 -24.16
C PHE A 196 6.94 -11.65 -25.17
N SER A 197 6.15 -12.06 -26.16
CA SER A 197 6.55 -13.03 -27.20
C SER A 197 7.62 -12.49 -28.17
N ASP A 198 7.77 -11.19 -28.25
CA ASP A 198 8.68 -10.47 -29.12
C ASP A 198 9.95 -9.95 -28.40
N SER A 199 10.14 -10.34 -27.13
CA SER A 199 11.28 -9.91 -26.32
C SER A 199 11.84 -11.05 -25.47
N ASP A 200 13.17 -11.18 -25.47
CA ASP A 200 13.89 -12.10 -24.59
C ASP A 200 14.10 -11.52 -23.17
N LEU A 201 13.65 -10.31 -22.92
CA LEU A 201 13.78 -9.62 -21.64
C LEU A 201 12.49 -9.73 -20.81
N ARG A 202 12.63 -9.71 -19.49
CA ARG A 202 11.50 -9.49 -18.61
C ARG A 202 11.17 -8.00 -18.57
N ASN A 203 9.89 -7.69 -18.48
CA ASN A 203 9.44 -6.31 -18.37
C ASN A 203 8.82 -6.09 -17.00
N ILE A 204 9.40 -5.21 -16.19
CA ILE A 204 8.82 -4.78 -14.92
C ILE A 204 7.74 -3.77 -15.25
N PHE A 205 6.51 -4.15 -14.98
CA PHE A 205 5.32 -3.33 -15.20
C PHE A 205 4.90 -2.65 -13.91
N GLN A 206 4.64 -1.36 -14.00
CA GLN A 206 4.06 -0.56 -12.92
C GLN A 206 2.98 0.35 -13.49
N LEU A 207 1.80 0.36 -12.85
CA LEU A 207 0.70 1.27 -13.17
C LEU A 207 0.31 2.01 -11.90
N SER A 208 0.09 3.32 -12.03
CA SER A 208 -0.39 4.21 -10.96
C SER A 208 -1.36 5.22 -11.54
N GLY A 209 -2.64 5.04 -11.26
CA GLY A 209 -3.72 5.77 -11.93
C GLY A 209 -3.65 5.58 -13.45
N PRO A 210 -3.73 6.63 -14.27
CA PRO A 210 -3.72 6.51 -15.73
C PRO A 210 -2.33 6.28 -16.34
N ARG A 211 -1.29 6.23 -15.53
CA ARG A 211 0.11 6.13 -16.00
C ARG A 211 0.67 4.75 -15.78
N PHE A 212 1.38 4.25 -16.78
CA PHE A 212 2.16 3.03 -16.63
C PHE A 212 3.60 3.22 -17.08
N ASP A 213 4.46 2.37 -16.58
CA ASP A 213 5.88 2.28 -16.92
C ASP A 213 6.27 0.82 -17.15
N LEU A 214 7.18 0.61 -18.10
CA LEU A 214 7.74 -0.68 -18.44
C LEU A 214 9.25 -0.57 -18.47
N GLN A 215 9.94 -1.32 -17.62
CA GLN A 215 11.39 -1.37 -17.56
C GLN A 215 11.87 -2.76 -17.94
N ALA A 216 12.69 -2.84 -19.00
CA ALA A 216 13.23 -4.09 -19.48
C ALA A 216 14.50 -4.49 -18.71
N GLU A 217 14.57 -5.74 -18.27
CA GLU A 217 15.71 -6.33 -17.56
C GLU A 217 15.97 -7.76 -18.03
N GLU A 218 17.16 -8.29 -17.74
CA GLU A 218 17.47 -9.70 -17.97
C GLU A 218 16.71 -10.62 -16.98
N TRP A 219 16.30 -11.80 -17.47
CA TRP A 219 15.70 -12.81 -16.62
C TRP A 219 16.74 -13.41 -15.66
N ARG A 220 16.35 -13.50 -14.39
CA ARG A 220 17.11 -14.24 -13.35
C ARG A 220 16.47 -15.57 -12.97
N THR A 221 15.24 -15.79 -13.45
CA THR A 221 14.40 -16.97 -13.20
C THR A 221 13.75 -17.40 -14.51
N PRO A 222 13.20 -18.61 -14.62
CA PRO A 222 12.43 -18.97 -15.81
C PRO A 222 11.35 -17.94 -16.13
N PRO A 223 11.14 -17.62 -17.43
CA PRO A 223 10.16 -16.62 -17.85
C PRO A 223 8.74 -16.97 -17.42
N LYS A 224 8.04 -16.01 -16.86
CA LYS A 224 6.61 -16.10 -16.53
C LYS A 224 6.00 -14.70 -16.37
N ASN A 225 4.70 -14.61 -16.56
CA ASN A 225 3.94 -13.43 -16.22
C ASN A 225 3.41 -13.52 -14.79
N GLN A 226 3.57 -12.47 -14.03
CA GLN A 226 2.99 -12.30 -12.70
C GLN A 226 2.61 -10.84 -12.52
N VAL A 227 1.32 -10.54 -12.41
CA VAL A 227 0.82 -9.17 -12.23
C VAL A 227 -0.22 -9.17 -11.11
N VAL A 228 -0.18 -8.14 -10.28
CA VAL A 228 -1.20 -7.85 -9.28
C VAL A 228 -1.83 -6.50 -9.62
N PHE A 229 -3.14 -6.49 -9.76
CA PHE A 229 -3.96 -5.30 -9.93
C PHE A 229 -4.64 -4.98 -8.59
N ILE A 230 -4.66 -3.71 -8.21
CA ILE A 230 -5.30 -3.22 -6.99
C ILE A 230 -6.28 -2.12 -7.39
N GLY A 231 -7.51 -2.26 -6.95
CA GLY A 231 -8.57 -1.29 -7.25
C GLY A 231 -9.82 -1.52 -6.42
N ARG A 232 -10.87 -0.75 -6.69
CA ARG A 232 -12.16 -0.89 -6.01
C ARG A 232 -13.11 -1.76 -6.82
N ASN A 233 -13.82 -2.66 -6.12
CA ASN A 233 -14.90 -3.48 -6.71
C ASN A 233 -14.47 -4.25 -7.97
N LEU A 234 -13.19 -4.66 -8.06
CA LEU A 234 -12.66 -5.33 -9.24
C LEU A 234 -13.30 -6.71 -9.42
N ASN A 235 -13.70 -7.00 -10.65
CA ASN A 235 -14.12 -8.32 -11.05
C ASN A 235 -12.89 -9.12 -11.52
N ALA A 236 -12.50 -10.13 -10.74
CA ALA A 236 -11.34 -10.96 -11.02
C ALA A 236 -11.46 -11.74 -12.35
N ASP A 237 -12.66 -12.19 -12.69
CA ASP A 237 -12.89 -12.96 -13.93
C ASP A 237 -12.77 -12.06 -15.17
N GLU A 238 -13.22 -10.82 -15.08
CA GLU A 238 -13.09 -9.84 -16.15
C GLU A 238 -11.62 -9.50 -16.44
N ILE A 239 -10.81 -9.31 -15.41
CA ILE A 239 -9.37 -9.00 -15.56
C ILE A 239 -8.59 -10.21 -16.09
N ARG A 240 -8.99 -11.44 -15.73
CA ARG A 240 -8.27 -12.66 -16.14
C ARG A 240 -8.63 -13.17 -17.51
N GLN A 241 -9.79 -12.81 -18.05
CA GLN A 241 -10.29 -13.28 -19.36
C GLN A 241 -9.82 -12.41 -20.53
N ASN A 242 -9.42 -11.18 -20.27
CA ASN A 242 -8.90 -10.23 -21.24
C ASN A 242 -7.38 -10.29 -21.33
#